data_e07667c4afaac654611f5d01da9e55d6
#
_entry.id   e07667c4afaac654611f5d01da9e55d6
#
_cell.length_a   1.000
_cell.length_b   1.000
_cell.length_c   1.000
_cell.angle_alpha   90.00
_cell.angle_beta   90.00
_cell.angle_gamma   90.00
#
_symmetry.space_group_name_H-M   'P 1'
#
loop_
_entity.id
_entity.type
_entity.pdbx_description
1 polymer ?
#
loop_
_entity_poly.entity_id
_entity_poly.type
_entity_poly.pdbx_seq_one_letter_code
_entity_poly.pdbx_strand_id
1 'polypeptide(L)'
;MSLRIGFDMDGVLADFGTAFQNIETRLFGQRSGQAPDQPEEVEERPERQLSETRRRRDQIWDEIRKTPDFWTTLRPLGNDSVRRIHALMLAHNWEVFFITQRPSTAGATVQRQTQRWLVEQGFDLPSVLPIGGSRGTAAGSFRLDYHVDDTIQHCLDVIADSNAKAILVASHAKENSIIGARKLGIAIAGGVDQALDILERATLAQENPTLLRRLAALVGWK
;
A
#
# COMPACT_ATOMS: atom_id res chain seq x y z
N MET A 1 -6.69 -1.58 -24.80
CA MET A 1 -5.30 -1.38 -24.29
C MET A 1 -5.21 -2.06 -22.95
N SER A 2 -4.09 -2.72 -22.67
CA SER A 2 -3.82 -3.34 -21.35
C SER A 2 -3.62 -2.26 -20.29
N LEU A 3 -4.25 -2.37 -19.11
CA LEU A 3 -3.98 -1.48 -17.98
C LEU A 3 -2.66 -1.83 -17.32
N ARG A 4 -1.92 -0.79 -16.90
CA ARG A 4 -0.69 -0.88 -16.12
C ARG A 4 -0.99 -0.46 -14.69
N ILE A 5 -0.91 -1.40 -13.75
CA ILE A 5 -1.41 -1.19 -12.39
C ILE A 5 -0.27 -1.43 -11.39
N GLY A 6 -0.02 -0.44 -10.53
CA GLY A 6 0.88 -0.56 -9.39
C GLY A 6 0.11 -0.86 -8.11
N PHE A 7 0.62 -1.77 -7.29
CA PHE A 7 0.14 -2.03 -5.93
C PHE A 7 1.26 -1.79 -4.94
N ASP A 8 0.98 -1.04 -3.87
CA ASP A 8 1.84 -1.07 -2.69
C ASP A 8 1.73 -2.41 -1.98
N MET A 9 2.71 -2.73 -1.16
CA MET A 9 2.77 -3.99 -0.43
C MET A 9 2.23 -3.88 0.99
N ASP A 10 2.85 -2.99 1.79
CA ASP A 10 2.63 -2.91 3.23
C ASP A 10 1.41 -2.04 3.54
N GLY A 11 0.43 -2.57 4.27
CA GLY A 11 -0.85 -1.88 4.49
C GLY A 11 -1.89 -2.07 3.38
N VAL A 12 -1.49 -2.58 2.20
CA VAL A 12 -2.40 -2.95 1.11
C VAL A 12 -2.54 -4.45 0.99
N LEU A 13 -1.45 -5.19 0.84
CA LEU A 13 -1.43 -6.64 0.64
C LEU A 13 -0.86 -7.40 1.83
N ALA A 14 0.15 -6.84 2.49
CA ALA A 14 0.87 -7.45 3.61
C ALA A 14 0.63 -6.69 4.91
N ASP A 15 0.31 -7.41 5.98
CA ASP A 15 0.06 -6.86 7.32
C ASP A 15 1.38 -6.56 8.06
N PHE A 16 2.03 -5.50 7.63
CA PHE A 16 3.23 -4.99 8.29
C PHE A 16 2.90 -4.35 9.65
N GLY A 17 1.72 -3.71 9.77
CA GLY A 17 1.31 -3.05 11.01
C GLY A 17 1.29 -4.00 12.20
N THR A 18 0.62 -5.14 12.08
CA THR A 18 0.60 -6.17 13.13
C THR A 18 1.99 -6.76 13.40
N ALA A 19 2.80 -6.99 12.35
CA ALA A 19 4.15 -7.50 12.54
C ALA A 19 5.02 -6.51 13.33
N PHE A 20 4.94 -5.22 13.02
CA PHE A 20 5.64 -4.15 13.73
C PHE A 20 5.20 -4.07 15.22
N GLN A 21 3.89 -4.09 15.49
CA GLN A 21 3.33 -4.09 16.85
C GLN A 21 3.76 -5.31 17.66
N ASN A 22 3.82 -6.49 17.05
CA ASN A 22 4.28 -7.72 17.72
C ASN A 22 5.74 -7.62 18.16
N ILE A 23 6.60 -7.01 17.33
CA ILE A 23 8.01 -6.76 17.69
C ILE A 23 8.08 -5.72 18.81
N GLU A 24 7.31 -4.62 18.71
CA GLU A 24 7.22 -3.60 19.76
C GLU A 24 6.82 -4.22 21.11
N THR A 25 5.76 -5.03 21.11
CA THR A 25 5.27 -5.73 22.30
C THR A 25 6.31 -6.68 22.88
N ARG A 26 7.04 -7.40 22.04
CA ARG A 26 8.11 -8.32 22.47
C ARG A 26 9.28 -7.59 23.11
N LEU A 27 9.67 -6.42 22.56
CA LEU A 27 10.82 -5.67 23.04
C LEU A 27 10.52 -4.82 24.29
N PHE A 28 9.31 -4.28 24.39
CA PHE A 28 8.97 -3.26 25.40
C PHE A 28 7.78 -3.63 26.29
N GLY A 29 7.15 -4.79 26.07
CA GLY A 29 5.93 -5.18 26.76
C GLY A 29 4.68 -4.52 26.15
N GLN A 30 3.50 -4.95 26.61
CA GLN A 30 2.25 -4.30 26.21
C GLN A 30 2.20 -2.88 26.76
N ARG A 31 1.87 -1.89 25.93
CA ARG A 31 1.51 -0.56 26.41
C ARG A 31 0.26 -0.69 27.28
N SER A 32 0.37 -0.44 28.58
CA SER A 32 -0.79 -0.35 29.45
C SER A 32 -1.59 0.88 29.03
N GLY A 33 -2.69 0.70 28.31
CA GLY A 33 -3.82 1.62 28.32
C GLY A 33 -3.88 2.75 27.27
N GLN A 34 -3.23 2.65 26.12
CA GLN A 34 -3.58 3.56 25.00
C GLN A 34 -3.75 2.76 23.72
N ALA A 35 -4.98 2.80 23.17
CA ALA A 35 -5.26 2.33 21.82
C ALA A 35 -4.39 3.10 20.81
N PRO A 36 -3.89 2.45 19.72
CA PRO A 36 -3.01 3.10 18.75
C PRO A 36 -3.68 4.17 17.87
N ASP A 37 -4.88 4.63 18.19
CA ASP A 37 -5.80 5.32 17.27
C ASP A 37 -6.24 6.72 17.73
N GLN A 38 -5.32 7.49 18.30
CA GLN A 38 -5.54 8.94 18.27
C GLN A 38 -4.29 9.59 17.66
N PRO A 39 -4.43 10.30 16.51
CA PRO A 39 -3.50 11.38 16.22
C PRO A 39 -3.74 12.40 17.29
N GLU A 40 -2.85 12.41 18.26
CA GLU A 40 -2.78 13.46 19.23
C GLU A 40 -2.72 14.80 18.47
N GLU A 41 -3.62 15.71 18.85
CA GLU A 41 -3.41 17.13 18.66
C GLU A 41 -1.95 17.41 19.01
N VAL A 42 -1.32 18.29 18.24
CA VAL A 42 0.08 18.68 18.43
C VAL A 42 0.17 19.46 19.75
N GLU A 43 -0.01 18.78 20.88
CA GLU A 43 0.54 19.24 22.13
C GLU A 43 2.06 19.12 22.04
N GLU A 44 2.77 20.18 22.34
CA GLU A 44 4.22 20.23 22.44
C GLU A 44 4.70 19.10 23.36
N ARG A 45 4.99 17.94 22.77
CA ARG A 45 5.55 16.83 23.55
C ARG A 45 6.95 17.23 24.00
N PRO A 46 7.28 17.05 25.27
CA PRO A 46 8.64 17.31 25.75
C PRO A 46 9.65 16.58 24.85
N GLU A 47 10.72 17.25 24.45
CA GLU A 47 11.77 16.70 23.56
C GLU A 47 12.27 15.32 24.00
N ARG A 48 12.24 15.04 25.30
CA ARG A 48 12.58 13.76 25.91
C ARG A 48 11.63 12.64 25.48
N GLN A 49 10.32 12.88 25.37
CA GLN A 49 9.35 11.87 24.91
C GLN A 49 9.50 11.58 23.41
N LEU A 50 9.77 12.61 22.61
CA LEU A 50 10.04 12.47 21.18
C LEU A 50 11.31 11.65 20.94
N SER A 51 12.37 11.89 21.72
CA SER A 51 13.64 11.14 21.61
C SER A 51 13.47 9.67 22.02
N GLU A 52 12.69 9.40 23.07
CA GLU A 52 12.40 8.00 23.50
C GLU A 52 11.55 7.24 22.48
N THR A 53 10.53 7.86 21.93
CA THR A 53 9.68 7.27 20.89
C THR A 53 10.51 6.95 19.63
N ARG A 54 11.40 7.87 19.21
CA ARG A 54 12.32 7.65 18.09
C ARG A 54 13.26 6.48 18.38
N ARG A 55 13.87 6.43 19.55
CA ARG A 55 14.79 5.36 19.96
C ARG A 55 14.11 3.99 19.96
N ARG A 56 12.88 3.88 20.48
CA ARG A 56 12.10 2.64 20.45
C ARG A 56 11.84 2.18 19.03
N ARG A 57 11.41 3.11 18.16
CA ARG A 57 11.18 2.81 16.74
C ARG A 57 12.45 2.33 16.05
N ASP A 58 13.58 2.96 16.32
CA ASP A 58 14.88 2.55 15.76
C ASP A 58 15.26 1.14 16.21
N GLN A 59 15.01 0.77 17.47
CA GLN A 59 15.24 -0.59 17.98
C GLN A 59 14.33 -1.63 17.31
N ILE A 60 13.07 -1.30 17.03
CA ILE A 60 12.17 -2.19 16.27
C ILE A 60 12.71 -2.40 14.85
N TRP A 61 13.13 -1.31 14.19
CA TRP A 61 13.73 -1.41 12.86
C TRP A 61 15.03 -2.20 12.84
N ASP A 62 15.84 -2.08 13.88
CA ASP A 62 17.07 -2.89 14.01
C ASP A 62 16.77 -4.38 14.16
N GLU A 63 15.74 -4.72 14.89
CA GLU A 63 15.28 -6.11 15.03
C GLU A 63 14.73 -6.65 13.70
N ILE A 64 13.94 -5.86 12.96
CA ILE A 64 13.47 -6.20 11.61
C ILE A 64 14.65 -6.46 10.68
N ARG A 65 15.65 -5.56 10.66
CA ARG A 65 16.84 -5.71 9.80
C ARG A 65 17.66 -6.96 10.12
N LYS A 66 17.72 -7.37 11.38
CA LYS A 66 18.44 -8.57 11.81
C LYS A 66 17.68 -9.86 11.56
N THR A 67 16.36 -9.80 11.38
CA THR A 67 15.53 -10.98 11.15
C THR A 67 15.74 -11.49 9.71
N PRO A 68 16.23 -12.73 9.52
CA PRO A 68 16.43 -13.27 8.20
C PRO A 68 15.10 -13.39 7.44
N ASP A 69 15.10 -12.94 6.18
CA ASP A 69 13.96 -13.04 5.27
C ASP A 69 12.64 -12.49 5.85
N PHE A 70 12.70 -11.45 6.70
CA PHE A 70 11.57 -10.88 7.44
C PHE A 70 10.33 -10.64 6.55
N TRP A 71 10.52 -10.14 5.33
CA TRP A 71 9.43 -9.78 4.44
C TRP A 71 8.62 -10.99 3.92
N THR A 72 9.14 -12.21 4.10
CA THR A 72 8.40 -13.44 3.79
C THR A 72 7.48 -13.87 4.93
N THR A 73 7.66 -13.33 6.13
CA THR A 73 6.91 -13.76 7.33
C THR A 73 5.59 -13.03 7.53
N LEU A 74 5.32 -11.98 6.74
CA LEU A 74 4.14 -11.15 6.90
C LEU A 74 2.87 -11.92 6.53
N ARG A 75 1.80 -11.68 7.30
CA ARG A 75 0.48 -12.21 6.97
C ARG A 75 -0.14 -11.41 5.81
N PRO A 76 -0.93 -12.04 4.94
CA PRO A 76 -1.68 -11.30 3.94
C PRO A 76 -2.80 -10.48 4.61
N LEU A 77 -3.09 -9.30 4.05
CA LEU A 77 -4.30 -8.53 4.30
C LEU A 77 -5.39 -9.01 3.33
N GLY A 78 -6.50 -9.46 3.89
CA GLY A 78 -7.59 -10.06 3.10
C GLY A 78 -7.32 -11.51 2.68
N ASN A 79 -8.42 -12.23 2.47
CA ASN A 79 -8.37 -13.62 2.03
C ASN A 79 -8.28 -13.65 0.50
N ASP A 80 -7.25 -14.28 -0.04
CA ASP A 80 -7.07 -14.51 -1.48
C ASP A 80 -6.94 -13.26 -2.38
N SER A 81 -6.74 -12.06 -1.82
CA SER A 81 -6.63 -10.83 -2.63
C SER A 81 -5.51 -10.90 -3.66
N VAL A 82 -4.35 -11.48 -3.31
CA VAL A 82 -3.22 -11.65 -4.24
C VAL A 82 -3.58 -12.62 -5.37
N ARG A 83 -4.28 -13.71 -5.07
CA ARG A 83 -4.80 -14.65 -6.10
C ARG A 83 -5.81 -13.96 -7.00
N ARG A 84 -6.68 -13.12 -6.44
CA ARG A 84 -7.65 -12.35 -7.21
C ARG A 84 -6.95 -11.36 -8.15
N ILE A 85 -5.90 -10.67 -7.71
CA ILE A 85 -5.07 -9.81 -8.58
C ILE A 85 -4.51 -10.63 -9.75
N HIS A 86 -3.95 -11.82 -9.48
CA HIS A 86 -3.42 -12.70 -10.51
C HIS A 86 -4.50 -13.14 -11.50
N ALA A 87 -5.66 -13.55 -11.02
CA ALA A 87 -6.78 -13.96 -11.86
C ALA A 87 -7.28 -12.81 -12.76
N LEU A 88 -7.44 -11.60 -12.22
CA LEU A 88 -7.84 -10.41 -12.97
C LEU A 88 -6.77 -9.98 -13.97
N MET A 89 -5.49 -10.06 -13.60
CA MET A 89 -4.36 -9.81 -14.50
C MET A 89 -4.46 -10.71 -15.75
N LEU A 90 -4.69 -12.00 -15.57
CA LEU A 90 -4.84 -12.93 -16.69
C LEU A 90 -6.12 -12.69 -17.51
N ALA A 91 -7.25 -12.45 -16.83
CA ALA A 91 -8.54 -12.25 -17.48
C ALA A 91 -8.60 -10.98 -18.34
N HIS A 92 -7.96 -9.91 -17.87
CA HIS A 92 -8.00 -8.59 -18.51
C HIS A 92 -6.69 -8.18 -19.17
N ASN A 93 -5.71 -9.08 -19.19
CA ASN A 93 -4.37 -8.83 -19.74
C ASN A 93 -3.71 -7.57 -19.12
N TRP A 94 -3.82 -7.40 -17.80
CA TRP A 94 -3.18 -6.29 -17.10
C TRP A 94 -1.66 -6.50 -16.98
N GLU A 95 -0.90 -5.40 -16.95
CA GLU A 95 0.48 -5.39 -16.47
C GLU A 95 0.49 -4.95 -15.01
N VAL A 96 0.89 -5.85 -14.09
CA VAL A 96 0.85 -5.63 -12.65
C VAL A 96 2.26 -5.45 -12.10
N PHE A 97 2.45 -4.40 -11.29
CA PHE A 97 3.69 -4.06 -10.62
C PHE A 97 3.47 -3.94 -9.11
N PHE A 98 4.30 -4.62 -8.32
CA PHE A 98 4.30 -4.49 -6.86
C PHE A 98 5.43 -3.54 -6.47
N ILE A 99 5.07 -2.35 -5.94
CA ILE A 99 6.00 -1.25 -5.67
C ILE A 99 6.14 -1.11 -4.16
N THR A 100 7.38 -1.16 -3.64
CA THR A 100 7.62 -1.12 -2.20
C THR A 100 8.86 -0.32 -1.82
N GLN A 101 8.88 0.24 -0.59
CA GLN A 101 10.02 0.96 0.00
C GLN A 101 10.64 0.22 1.20
N ARG A 102 10.49 -1.07 1.25
CA ARG A 102 11.03 -1.92 2.31
C ARG A 102 12.54 -1.78 2.45
N PRO A 103 13.09 -1.59 3.66
CA PRO A 103 14.53 -1.63 3.88
C PRO A 103 15.07 -3.06 3.75
N SER A 104 16.36 -3.18 3.48
CA SER A 104 17.07 -4.45 3.48
C SER A 104 17.02 -5.10 4.86
N THR A 105 16.87 -6.43 4.89
CA THR A 105 16.95 -7.27 6.08
C THR A 105 18.01 -8.35 5.88
N ALA A 106 18.36 -9.09 6.92
CA ALA A 106 19.20 -10.27 6.77
C ALA A 106 18.56 -11.29 5.82
N GLY A 107 19.37 -12.09 5.14
CA GLY A 107 18.89 -13.08 4.18
C GLY A 107 18.90 -12.59 2.74
N ALA A 108 17.84 -12.90 1.98
CA ALA A 108 17.72 -12.54 0.58
C ALA A 108 17.45 -11.03 0.38
N THR A 109 17.61 -10.54 -0.85
CA THR A 109 17.26 -9.15 -1.19
C THR A 109 15.75 -8.88 -0.99
N VAL A 110 15.38 -7.61 -0.72
CA VAL A 110 13.99 -7.18 -0.58
C VAL A 110 13.14 -7.66 -1.77
N GLN A 111 13.64 -7.49 -2.98
CA GLN A 111 12.95 -7.95 -4.19
C GLN A 111 12.66 -9.45 -4.13
N ARG A 112 13.68 -10.26 -3.82
CA ARG A 112 13.54 -11.72 -3.79
C ARG A 112 12.61 -12.19 -2.66
N GLN A 113 12.70 -11.58 -1.48
CA GLN A 113 11.78 -11.87 -0.38
C GLN A 113 10.33 -11.56 -0.75
N THR A 114 10.09 -10.38 -1.32
CA THR A 114 8.75 -9.96 -1.74
C THR A 114 8.20 -10.83 -2.87
N GLN A 115 9.02 -11.22 -3.85
CA GLN A 115 8.63 -12.17 -4.89
C GLN A 115 8.22 -13.52 -4.32
N ARG A 116 9.02 -14.08 -3.40
CA ARG A 116 8.70 -15.36 -2.73
C ARG A 116 7.37 -15.27 -1.99
N TRP A 117 7.16 -14.19 -1.23
CA TRP A 117 5.91 -13.97 -0.53
C TRP A 117 4.71 -13.93 -1.48
N LEU A 118 4.80 -13.19 -2.59
CA LEU A 118 3.74 -13.09 -3.60
C LEU A 118 3.44 -14.45 -4.26
N VAL A 119 4.48 -15.23 -4.57
CA VAL A 119 4.33 -16.59 -5.12
C VAL A 119 3.63 -17.51 -4.13
N GLU A 120 3.98 -17.46 -2.85
CA GLU A 120 3.33 -18.21 -1.78
C GLU A 120 1.86 -17.82 -1.61
N GLN A 121 1.51 -16.55 -1.87
CA GLN A 121 0.12 -16.06 -1.89
C GLN A 121 -0.61 -16.36 -3.22
N GLY A 122 0.04 -17.04 -4.18
CA GLY A 122 -0.58 -17.52 -5.42
C GLY A 122 -0.48 -16.58 -6.61
N PHE A 123 0.48 -15.65 -6.64
CA PHE A 123 0.79 -14.84 -7.81
C PHE A 123 2.01 -15.39 -8.55
N ASP A 124 1.83 -15.82 -9.80
CA ASP A 124 2.94 -16.33 -10.62
C ASP A 124 3.75 -15.17 -11.24
N LEU A 125 5.09 -15.31 -11.24
CA LEU A 125 6.04 -14.37 -11.87
C LEU A 125 5.83 -12.90 -11.50
N PRO A 126 5.80 -12.52 -10.20
CA PRO A 126 5.51 -11.16 -9.80
C PRO A 126 6.61 -10.16 -10.18
N SER A 127 6.22 -9.05 -10.80
CA SER A 127 7.10 -7.90 -11.08
C SER A 127 7.21 -7.03 -9.85
N VAL A 128 8.29 -7.18 -9.08
CA VAL A 128 8.54 -6.45 -7.83
C VAL A 128 9.57 -5.34 -8.03
N LEU A 129 9.22 -4.13 -7.63
CA LEU A 129 10.01 -2.92 -7.76
C LEU A 129 10.31 -2.31 -6.37
N PRO A 130 11.43 -2.66 -5.74
CA PRO A 130 11.91 -1.92 -4.58
C PRO A 130 12.40 -0.54 -5.03
N ILE A 131 11.81 0.53 -4.50
CA ILE A 131 12.17 1.90 -4.86
C ILE A 131 12.70 2.67 -3.67
N GLY A 132 13.58 3.65 -3.91
CA GLY A 132 14.10 4.56 -2.90
C GLY A 132 13.56 5.98 -3.00
N GLY A 133 12.61 6.23 -3.89
CA GLY A 133 12.08 7.57 -4.20
C GLY A 133 10.56 7.66 -4.17
N SER A 134 10.01 8.75 -4.75
CA SER A 134 8.58 9.01 -4.81
C SER A 134 7.80 7.93 -5.57
N ARG A 135 6.61 7.60 -5.09
CA ARG A 135 5.64 6.76 -5.81
C ARG A 135 5.23 7.39 -7.13
N GLY A 136 5.12 8.71 -7.19
CA GLY A 136 4.77 9.44 -8.41
C GLY A 136 5.82 9.29 -9.50
N THR A 137 7.11 9.43 -9.16
CA THR A 137 8.21 9.19 -10.09
C THR A 137 8.20 7.75 -10.64
N ALA A 138 7.94 6.76 -9.76
CA ALA A 138 7.81 5.37 -10.19
C ALA A 138 6.60 5.19 -11.11
N ALA A 139 5.43 5.72 -10.75
CA ALA A 139 4.21 5.66 -11.55
C ALA A 139 4.40 6.25 -12.95
N GLY A 140 5.08 7.41 -13.05
CA GLY A 140 5.41 8.05 -14.33
C GLY A 140 6.38 7.22 -15.17
N SER A 141 7.45 6.71 -14.56
CA SER A 141 8.48 5.90 -15.23
C SER A 141 7.92 4.59 -15.81
N PHE A 142 7.04 3.94 -15.08
CA PHE A 142 6.36 2.71 -15.52
C PHE A 142 5.07 2.98 -16.29
N ARG A 143 4.71 4.26 -16.53
CA ARG A 143 3.49 4.66 -17.25
C ARG A 143 2.26 3.93 -16.69
N LEU A 144 2.10 3.96 -15.37
CA LEU A 144 0.95 3.34 -14.74
C LEU A 144 -0.33 4.08 -15.12
N ASP A 145 -1.42 3.33 -15.28
CA ASP A 145 -2.78 3.87 -15.39
C ASP A 145 -3.40 4.07 -14.01
N TYR A 146 -3.07 3.15 -13.07
CA TYR A 146 -3.58 3.16 -11.70
C TYR A 146 -2.49 2.78 -10.69
N HIS A 147 -2.58 3.37 -9.50
CA HIS A 147 -1.78 2.96 -8.34
C HIS A 147 -2.66 2.80 -7.10
N VAL A 148 -2.52 1.67 -6.41
CA VAL A 148 -3.25 1.35 -5.18
C VAL A 148 -2.28 1.43 -4.00
N ASP A 149 -2.58 2.26 -3.00
CA ASP A 149 -1.71 2.53 -1.85
C ASP A 149 -2.56 2.82 -0.60
N ASP A 150 -2.06 2.59 0.61
CA ASP A 150 -2.73 2.91 1.87
C ASP A 150 -2.35 4.28 2.43
N THR A 151 -1.33 4.91 1.85
CA THR A 151 -0.77 6.17 2.30
C THR A 151 -1.23 7.33 1.42
N ILE A 152 -1.93 8.31 2.03
CA ILE A 152 -2.43 9.50 1.31
C ILE A 152 -1.31 10.25 0.61
N GLN A 153 -0.14 10.43 1.26
CA GLN A 153 0.98 11.14 0.66
C GLN A 153 1.47 10.45 -0.61
N HIS A 154 1.57 9.12 -0.63
CA HIS A 154 1.95 8.37 -1.82
C HIS A 154 0.92 8.56 -2.96
N CYS A 155 -0.38 8.53 -2.63
CA CYS A 155 -1.43 8.83 -3.60
C CYS A 155 -1.32 10.25 -4.17
N LEU A 156 -0.97 11.24 -3.32
CA LEU A 156 -0.74 12.63 -3.76
C LEU A 156 0.47 12.72 -4.68
N ASP A 157 1.58 12.06 -4.34
CA ASP A 157 2.78 12.02 -5.19
C ASP A 157 2.45 11.43 -6.58
N VAL A 158 1.64 10.36 -6.61
CA VAL A 158 1.23 9.71 -7.87
C VAL A 158 0.44 10.68 -8.76
N ILE A 159 -0.57 11.37 -8.23
CA ILE A 159 -1.37 12.30 -9.04
C ILE A 159 -0.62 13.59 -9.40
N ALA A 160 0.40 13.98 -8.62
CA ALA A 160 1.20 15.16 -8.88
C ALA A 160 2.27 14.92 -9.96
N ASP A 161 2.95 13.77 -9.92
CA ASP A 161 4.14 13.50 -10.72
C ASP A 161 3.89 12.53 -11.89
N SER A 162 2.63 12.07 -12.09
CA SER A 162 2.28 11.16 -13.17
C SER A 162 0.87 11.38 -13.71
N ASN A 163 0.50 10.65 -14.77
CA ASN A 163 -0.86 10.60 -15.28
C ASN A 163 -1.69 9.47 -14.67
N ALA A 164 -1.13 8.72 -13.73
CA ALA A 164 -1.82 7.62 -13.07
C ALA A 164 -2.91 8.12 -12.13
N LYS A 165 -3.99 7.38 -12.05
CA LYS A 165 -5.04 7.59 -11.05
C LYS A 165 -4.68 6.83 -9.78
N ALA A 166 -4.88 7.46 -8.61
CA ALA A 166 -4.63 6.83 -7.33
C ALA A 166 -5.91 6.28 -6.71
N ILE A 167 -5.79 5.11 -6.07
CA ILE A 167 -6.83 4.48 -5.26
C ILE A 167 -6.26 4.31 -3.84
N LEU A 168 -6.83 5.03 -2.88
CA LEU A 168 -6.44 4.92 -1.47
C LEU A 168 -7.20 3.79 -0.80
N VAL A 169 -6.47 2.81 -0.24
CA VAL A 169 -7.02 1.79 0.65
C VAL A 169 -7.11 2.36 2.06
N ALA A 170 -8.30 2.78 2.45
CA ALA A 170 -8.53 3.58 3.67
C ALA A 170 -9.07 2.73 4.82
N SER A 171 -8.52 1.53 5.06
CA SER A 171 -8.99 0.60 6.11
C SER A 171 -9.01 1.24 7.51
N HIS A 172 -8.12 2.20 7.77
CA HIS A 172 -7.94 2.88 9.06
C HIS A 172 -7.83 4.40 8.94
N ALA A 173 -8.17 4.99 7.78
CA ALA A 173 -8.04 6.43 7.57
C ALA A 173 -9.16 7.21 8.26
N LYS A 174 -8.82 8.38 8.81
CA LYS A 174 -9.80 9.30 9.40
C LYS A 174 -10.73 9.88 8.33
N GLU A 175 -11.98 10.10 8.69
CA GLU A 175 -13.01 10.63 7.80
C GLU A 175 -12.61 11.95 7.12
N ASN A 176 -12.05 12.88 7.87
CA ASN A 176 -11.57 14.18 7.33
C ASN A 176 -10.48 13.99 6.26
N SER A 177 -9.58 13.02 6.44
CA SER A 177 -8.52 12.69 5.48
C SER A 177 -9.12 12.06 4.21
N ILE A 178 -10.13 11.21 4.35
CA ILE A 178 -10.86 10.62 3.23
C ILE A 178 -11.57 11.69 2.41
N ILE A 179 -12.25 12.65 3.07
CA ILE A 179 -12.91 13.77 2.40
C ILE A 179 -11.90 14.62 1.62
N GLY A 180 -10.74 14.90 2.23
CA GLY A 180 -9.65 15.62 1.58
C GLY A 180 -9.14 14.91 0.32
N ALA A 181 -8.86 13.62 0.43
CA ALA A 181 -8.38 12.78 -0.67
C ALA A 181 -9.38 12.74 -1.85
N ARG A 182 -10.67 12.58 -1.56
CA ARG A 182 -11.73 12.63 -2.61
C ARG A 182 -11.76 13.95 -3.37
N LYS A 183 -11.62 15.09 -2.66
CA LYS A 183 -11.60 16.43 -3.30
C LYS A 183 -10.43 16.58 -4.27
N LEU A 184 -9.34 15.86 -4.05
CA LEU A 184 -8.15 15.86 -4.89
C LEU A 184 -8.22 14.83 -6.03
N GLY A 185 -9.35 14.10 -6.16
CA GLY A 185 -9.54 13.13 -7.23
C GLY A 185 -8.96 11.74 -6.93
N ILE A 186 -8.63 11.43 -5.66
CA ILE A 186 -8.20 10.11 -5.24
C ILE A 186 -9.44 9.26 -4.97
N ALA A 187 -9.53 8.09 -5.62
CA ALA A 187 -10.58 7.12 -5.33
C ALA A 187 -10.34 6.45 -3.98
N ILE A 188 -11.41 6.14 -3.26
CA ILE A 188 -11.32 5.54 -1.92
C ILE A 188 -11.89 4.13 -1.95
N ALA A 189 -11.13 3.20 -1.41
CA ALA A 189 -11.53 1.81 -1.18
C ALA A 189 -11.38 1.45 0.30
N GLY A 190 -12.34 0.74 0.88
CA GLY A 190 -12.28 0.26 2.27
C GLY A 190 -11.33 -0.92 2.48
N GLY A 191 -10.82 -1.51 1.39
CA GLY A 191 -9.86 -2.61 1.38
C GLY A 191 -9.44 -2.93 -0.06
N VAL A 192 -8.46 -3.81 -0.20
CA VAL A 192 -7.92 -4.18 -1.51
C VAL A 192 -8.99 -4.78 -2.45
N ASP A 193 -9.92 -5.58 -1.93
CA ASP A 193 -10.98 -6.17 -2.75
C ASP A 193 -11.87 -5.13 -3.40
N GLN A 194 -12.22 -4.06 -2.67
CA GLN A 194 -12.95 -2.94 -3.24
C GLN A 194 -12.12 -2.15 -4.26
N ALA A 195 -10.81 -2.02 -4.05
CA ALA A 195 -9.92 -1.43 -5.03
C ALA A 195 -9.90 -2.27 -6.33
N LEU A 196 -9.89 -3.60 -6.23
CA LEU A 196 -9.99 -4.51 -7.38
C LEU A 196 -11.33 -4.36 -8.12
N ASP A 197 -12.45 -4.21 -7.40
CA ASP A 197 -13.75 -3.93 -8.03
C ASP A 197 -13.74 -2.62 -8.83
N ILE A 198 -13.07 -1.58 -8.32
CA ILE A 198 -12.90 -0.30 -9.04
C ILE A 198 -12.08 -0.51 -10.31
N LEU A 199 -10.95 -1.24 -10.22
CA LEU A 199 -10.07 -1.51 -11.35
C LEU A 199 -10.75 -2.35 -12.44
N GLU A 200 -11.49 -3.38 -12.05
CA GLU A 200 -12.25 -4.23 -12.97
C GLU A 200 -13.32 -3.41 -13.72
N ARG A 201 -14.08 -2.59 -13.00
CA ARG A 201 -15.06 -1.67 -13.63
C ARG A 201 -14.38 -0.65 -14.54
N ALA A 202 -13.20 -0.16 -14.18
CA ALA A 202 -12.43 0.75 -15.01
C ALA A 202 -11.98 0.09 -16.32
N THR A 203 -11.58 -1.18 -16.25
CA THR A 203 -11.23 -1.98 -17.44
C THR A 203 -12.43 -2.13 -18.37
N LEU A 204 -13.56 -2.58 -17.85
CA LEU A 204 -14.80 -2.74 -18.64
C LEU A 204 -15.30 -1.42 -19.22
N ALA A 205 -15.07 -0.31 -18.51
CA ALA A 205 -15.48 1.01 -18.96
C ALA A 205 -14.59 1.58 -20.08
N GLN A 206 -13.34 1.12 -20.23
CA GLN A 206 -12.50 1.49 -21.38
C GLN A 206 -13.11 1.01 -22.71
N GLU A 207 -13.81 -0.10 -22.70
CA GLU A 207 -14.51 -0.63 -23.85
C GLU A 207 -15.82 0.13 -24.16
N ASN A 208 -16.34 0.87 -23.15
CA ASN A 208 -17.56 1.66 -23.27
C ASN A 208 -17.41 3.05 -22.61
N PRO A 209 -17.17 4.12 -23.39
CA PRO A 209 -16.92 5.48 -22.87
C PRO A 209 -18.05 6.04 -21.99
N THR A 210 -19.30 5.59 -22.16
CA THR A 210 -20.44 6.00 -21.34
C THR A 210 -20.32 5.41 -19.92
N LEU A 211 -19.84 4.18 -19.79
CA LEU A 211 -19.59 3.53 -18.50
C LEU A 211 -18.40 4.19 -17.78
N LEU A 212 -17.36 4.57 -18.53
CA LEU A 212 -16.21 5.28 -17.97
C LEU A 212 -16.61 6.60 -17.28
N ARG A 213 -17.45 7.41 -17.93
CA ARG A 213 -17.98 8.65 -17.33
C ARG A 213 -18.79 8.41 -16.05
N ARG A 214 -19.61 7.35 -16.01
CA ARG A 214 -20.37 6.99 -14.81
C ARG A 214 -19.45 6.53 -13.68
N LEU A 215 -18.44 5.74 -13.98
CA LEU A 215 -17.45 5.30 -12.99
C LEU A 215 -16.67 6.49 -12.42
N ALA A 216 -16.17 7.39 -13.27
CA ALA A 216 -15.46 8.58 -12.85
C ALA A 216 -16.27 9.43 -11.86
N ALA A 217 -17.58 9.62 -12.13
CA ALA A 217 -18.48 10.33 -11.23
C ALA A 217 -18.66 9.63 -9.88
N LEU A 218 -18.68 8.28 -9.84
CA LEU A 218 -18.85 7.51 -8.61
C LEU A 218 -17.62 7.54 -7.68
N VAL A 219 -16.41 7.52 -8.27
CA VAL A 219 -15.16 7.44 -7.49
C VAL A 219 -14.44 8.78 -7.33
N GLY A 220 -15.02 9.87 -7.88
CA GLY A 220 -14.47 11.23 -7.76
C GLY A 220 -13.32 11.55 -8.70
N TRP A 221 -13.10 10.76 -9.75
CA TRP A 221 -12.10 11.07 -10.78
C TRP A 221 -12.62 12.17 -11.73
N LYS A 222 -11.74 13.08 -12.05
CA LYS A 222 -11.99 14.16 -13.04
C LYS A 222 -11.42 13.80 -14.39
#